data_a74ec8a8e4bb55a2b9f139da66a29a77
#
_entry.id   a74ec8a8e4bb55a2b9f139da66a29a77
#
_cell.length_a   1.000
_cell.length_b   1.000
_cell.length_c   1.000
_cell.angle_alpha   90.00
_cell.angle_beta   90.00
_cell.angle_gamma   90.00
#
_symmetry.space_group_name_H-M   'P 1'
#
loop_
_entity.id
_entity.type
_entity.pdbx_description
1 polymer ?
#
loop_
_entity_poly.entity_id
_entity_poly.type
_entity_poly.pdbx_seq_one_letter_code
_entity_poly.pdbx_strand_id
1 'polypeptide(L)'
;IRDSINCYKADAWIDFARQIELAGADALELNVFFMETELTEDFESIRDTYVSIIRKVKETVSIPVIMKIGKNYSNIPSLVNLLKVNGADGVVLFNRFYQPDIDINNMQIVSGNVFSNHSDLSDTIRWTAIVSGKIPGISIASSTGVHDWEDVVKCLLAGASAVQMCSAVYTHGAEIISQVLTCVEEWMHQAHYQ
;
A
#
# COMPACT_ATOMS: atom_id res chain seq x y z
N ILE A 1 10.03 0.08 13.81
CA ILE A 1 9.74 -1.09 12.96
C ILE A 1 8.27 -1.06 12.61
N ARG A 2 7.93 -1.12 11.31
CA ARG A 2 6.55 -1.26 10.84
C ARG A 2 6.31 -2.72 10.47
N ASP A 3 5.30 -3.33 11.08
CA ASP A 3 4.84 -4.67 10.76
C ASP A 3 3.61 -4.63 9.85
N SER A 4 3.43 -5.67 9.04
CA SER A 4 2.31 -5.80 8.10
C SER A 4 1.60 -7.13 8.28
N ILE A 5 0.28 -7.10 8.35
CA ILE A 5 -0.55 -8.28 8.52
C ILE A 5 -1.60 -8.41 7.42
N ASN A 6 -1.92 -9.67 7.12
CA ASN A 6 -3.01 -10.08 6.24
C ASN A 6 -3.94 -11.01 7.02
N CYS A 7 -5.21 -10.72 7.07
CA CYS A 7 -6.20 -11.56 7.74
C CYS A 7 -7.45 -11.72 6.88
N TYR A 8 -8.10 -12.87 7.01
CA TYR A 8 -9.35 -13.18 6.31
C TYR A 8 -10.57 -13.06 7.22
N LYS A 9 -10.38 -13.04 8.57
CA LYS A 9 -11.46 -12.96 9.55
C LYS A 9 -11.30 -11.71 10.39
N ALA A 10 -12.40 -11.03 10.68
CA ALA A 10 -12.40 -9.77 11.43
C ALA A 10 -11.71 -9.88 12.80
N ASP A 11 -11.93 -10.96 13.53
CA ASP A 11 -11.35 -11.14 14.87
C ASP A 11 -9.85 -11.40 14.84
N ALA A 12 -9.33 -12.03 13.78
CA ALA A 12 -7.90 -12.26 13.62
C ALA A 12 -7.09 -10.97 13.52
N TRP A 13 -7.65 -9.90 12.92
CA TRP A 13 -7.01 -8.59 12.87
C TRP A 13 -6.70 -8.03 14.26
N ILE A 14 -7.61 -8.22 15.20
CA ILE A 14 -7.51 -7.68 16.56
C ILE A 14 -6.39 -8.39 17.33
N ASP A 15 -6.37 -9.72 17.29
CA ASP A 15 -5.39 -10.51 18.03
C ASP A 15 -3.98 -10.29 17.51
N PHE A 16 -3.79 -10.29 16.20
CA PHE A 16 -2.47 -10.01 15.61
C PHE A 16 -2.01 -8.57 15.87
N ALA A 17 -2.90 -7.58 15.77
CA ALA A 17 -2.57 -6.19 16.04
C ALA A 17 -2.02 -6.01 17.46
N ARG A 18 -2.69 -6.60 18.45
CA ARG A 18 -2.25 -6.57 19.85
C ARG A 18 -0.89 -7.23 20.05
N GLN A 19 -0.67 -8.39 19.43
CA GLN A 19 0.61 -9.12 19.56
C GLN A 19 1.76 -8.33 18.92
N ILE A 20 1.55 -7.69 17.80
CA ILE A 20 2.54 -6.86 17.10
C ILE A 20 2.90 -5.64 17.94
N GLU A 21 1.92 -4.95 18.52
CA GLU A 21 2.19 -3.82 19.42
C GLU A 21 2.98 -4.27 20.65
N LEU A 22 2.59 -5.40 21.28
CA LEU A 22 3.32 -5.97 22.41
C LEU A 22 4.75 -6.39 22.05
N ALA A 23 5.00 -6.79 20.81
CA ALA A 23 6.33 -7.10 20.30
C ALA A 23 7.20 -5.84 20.07
N GLY A 24 6.64 -4.64 20.23
CA GLY A 24 7.36 -3.37 20.15
C GLY A 24 7.41 -2.75 18.74
N ALA A 25 6.43 -3.03 17.89
CA ALA A 25 6.31 -2.34 16.62
C ALA A 25 5.94 -0.86 16.81
N ASP A 26 6.52 0.02 16.00
CA ASP A 26 6.25 1.45 16.02
C ASP A 26 5.01 1.84 15.20
N ALA A 27 4.59 1.00 14.27
CA ALA A 27 3.40 1.17 13.44
C ALA A 27 2.92 -0.17 12.88
N LEU A 28 1.63 -0.25 12.55
CA LEU A 28 0.99 -1.42 11.98
C LEU A 28 0.43 -1.13 10.59
N GLU A 29 0.82 -1.93 9.60
CA GLU A 29 0.20 -1.93 8.28
C GLU A 29 -0.85 -3.04 8.19
N LEU A 30 -2.09 -2.67 7.92
CA LEU A 30 -3.17 -3.60 7.60
C LEU A 30 -3.27 -3.76 6.09
N ASN A 31 -2.88 -4.92 5.59
CA ASN A 31 -2.98 -5.23 4.18
C ASN A 31 -4.38 -5.77 3.88
N VAL A 32 -5.33 -4.87 3.76
CA VAL A 32 -6.74 -5.19 3.52
C VAL A 32 -6.96 -5.33 2.03
N PHE A 33 -7.37 -6.51 1.64
CA PHE A 33 -7.37 -6.93 0.27
C PHE A 33 -8.59 -7.82 0.02
N PHE A 34 -9.58 -7.28 -0.65
CA PHE A 34 -10.75 -8.02 -1.08
C PHE A 34 -10.84 -8.05 -2.61
N MET A 35 -11.10 -9.21 -3.15
CA MET A 35 -11.54 -9.41 -4.53
C MET A 35 -12.98 -9.91 -4.45
N GLU A 36 -13.91 -8.96 -4.50
CA GLU A 36 -15.32 -9.29 -4.43
C GLU A 36 -15.77 -9.89 -5.76
N THR A 37 -16.24 -11.12 -5.70
CA THR A 37 -16.74 -11.87 -6.86
C THR A 37 -18.19 -12.24 -6.72
N GLU A 38 -18.78 -12.02 -5.55
CA GLU A 38 -20.17 -12.34 -5.27
C GLU A 38 -21.11 -11.27 -5.82
N LEU A 39 -22.10 -11.68 -6.60
CA LEU A 39 -23.07 -10.76 -7.21
C LEU A 39 -24.00 -10.06 -6.20
N THR A 40 -24.03 -10.55 -4.97
CA THR A 40 -24.86 -10.02 -3.88
C THR A 40 -24.15 -8.97 -3.03
N GLU A 41 -22.84 -8.81 -3.19
CA GLU A 41 -22.07 -7.80 -2.46
C GLU A 41 -22.10 -6.48 -3.22
N ASP A 42 -22.51 -5.44 -2.54
CA ASP A 42 -22.51 -4.09 -3.07
C ASP A 42 -21.32 -3.26 -2.56
N PHE A 43 -21.12 -2.11 -3.17
CA PHE A 43 -20.04 -1.20 -2.79
C PHE A 43 -20.14 -0.74 -1.33
N GLU A 44 -21.35 -0.66 -0.77
CA GLU A 44 -21.54 -0.21 0.61
C GLU A 44 -21.07 -1.26 1.61
N SER A 45 -21.33 -2.53 1.37
CA SER A 45 -20.88 -3.63 2.22
C SER A 45 -19.34 -3.73 2.26
N ILE A 46 -18.69 -3.57 1.11
CA ILE A 46 -17.23 -3.54 1.01
C ILE A 46 -16.67 -2.38 1.81
N ARG A 47 -17.20 -1.18 1.60
CA ARG A 47 -16.82 0.04 2.33
C ARG A 47 -16.96 -0.13 3.84
N ASP A 48 -18.08 -0.68 4.29
CA ASP A 48 -18.37 -0.87 5.71
C ASP A 48 -17.43 -1.92 6.34
N THR A 49 -16.99 -2.90 5.57
CA THR A 49 -15.97 -3.86 6.00
C THR A 49 -14.63 -3.16 6.27
N TYR A 50 -14.15 -2.29 5.38
CA TYR A 50 -12.95 -1.50 5.61
C TYR A 50 -13.05 -0.62 6.86
N VAL A 51 -14.18 0.05 7.03
CA VAL A 51 -14.43 0.90 8.20
C VAL A 51 -14.47 0.07 9.49
N SER A 52 -15.13 -1.08 9.46
CA SER A 52 -15.18 -1.97 10.62
C SER A 52 -13.80 -2.45 11.05
N ILE A 53 -12.95 -2.83 10.09
CA ILE A 53 -11.59 -3.30 10.37
C ILE A 53 -10.78 -2.17 11.03
N ILE A 54 -10.69 -0.99 10.40
CA ILE A 54 -9.86 0.09 10.94
C ILE A 54 -10.32 0.53 12.33
N ARG A 55 -11.62 0.66 12.57
CA ARG A 55 -12.15 1.04 13.89
C ARG A 55 -11.79 0.03 14.96
N LYS A 56 -12.05 -1.25 14.73
CA LYS A 56 -11.75 -2.32 15.69
C LYS A 56 -10.26 -2.40 16.02
N VAL A 57 -9.39 -2.24 15.03
CA VAL A 57 -7.94 -2.25 15.27
C VAL A 57 -7.52 -1.01 16.05
N LYS A 58 -8.01 0.18 15.69
CA LYS A 58 -7.70 1.43 16.42
C LYS A 58 -8.21 1.44 17.87
N GLU A 59 -9.29 0.73 18.17
CA GLU A 59 -9.76 0.53 19.56
C GLU A 59 -8.83 -0.43 20.35
N THR A 60 -8.00 -1.20 19.67
CA THR A 60 -7.17 -2.25 20.27
C THR A 60 -5.73 -1.83 20.49
N VAL A 61 -5.16 -1.00 19.60
CA VAL A 61 -3.76 -0.58 19.62
C VAL A 61 -3.63 0.94 19.70
N SER A 62 -2.54 1.41 20.31
CA SER A 62 -2.19 2.82 20.41
C SER A 62 -1.23 3.30 19.31
N ILE A 63 -0.50 2.38 18.69
CA ILE A 63 0.43 2.68 17.60
C ILE A 63 -0.31 3.14 16.33
N PRO A 64 0.36 3.91 15.46
CA PRO A 64 -0.21 4.30 14.17
C PRO A 64 -0.64 3.10 13.32
N VAL A 65 -1.82 3.21 12.71
CA VAL A 65 -2.38 2.17 11.83
C VAL A 65 -2.47 2.69 10.39
N ILE A 66 -1.87 1.96 9.48
CA ILE A 66 -1.75 2.28 8.06
C ILE A 66 -2.56 1.26 7.27
N MET A 67 -3.43 1.74 6.37
CA MET A 67 -4.26 0.86 5.54
C MET A 67 -3.66 0.70 4.14
N LYS A 68 -3.26 -0.52 3.78
CA LYS A 68 -2.83 -0.84 2.42
C LYS A 68 -4.00 -1.36 1.62
N ILE A 69 -4.31 -0.68 0.52
CA ILE A 69 -5.50 -0.93 -0.29
C ILE A 69 -5.13 -1.33 -1.72
N GLY A 70 -6.08 -1.96 -2.41
CA GLY A 70 -5.99 -2.22 -3.83
C GLY A 70 -6.35 -0.99 -4.68
N LYS A 71 -6.04 -1.04 -5.98
CA LYS A 71 -6.35 0.07 -6.91
C LYS A 71 -7.73 -0.05 -7.59
N ASN A 72 -8.48 -1.12 -7.33
CA ASN A 72 -9.70 -1.46 -8.04
C ASN A 72 -10.96 -0.80 -7.45
N TYR A 73 -10.84 0.48 -7.08
CA TYR A 73 -11.97 1.27 -6.60
C TYR A 73 -12.32 2.38 -7.56
N SER A 74 -13.60 2.62 -7.77
CA SER A 74 -14.09 3.70 -8.63
C SER A 74 -13.77 5.10 -8.10
N ASN A 75 -13.61 5.25 -6.78
CA ASN A 75 -13.30 6.53 -6.13
C ASN A 75 -12.31 6.34 -4.97
N ILE A 76 -11.04 6.22 -5.28
CA ILE A 76 -9.95 6.07 -4.30
C ILE A 76 -9.89 7.23 -3.29
N PRO A 77 -9.97 8.51 -3.67
CA PRO A 77 -9.98 9.60 -2.69
C PRO A 77 -11.12 9.51 -1.68
N SER A 78 -12.31 9.09 -2.11
CA SER A 78 -13.44 8.90 -1.18
C SER A 78 -13.16 7.79 -0.17
N LEU A 79 -12.63 6.65 -0.61
CA LEU A 79 -12.24 5.57 0.29
C LEU A 79 -11.15 6.03 1.27
N VAL A 80 -10.08 6.68 0.79
CA VAL A 80 -8.98 7.15 1.63
C VAL A 80 -9.47 8.16 2.67
N ASN A 81 -10.35 9.10 2.29
CA ASN A 81 -10.94 10.04 3.23
C ASN A 81 -11.79 9.32 4.28
N LEU A 82 -12.55 8.31 3.87
CA LEU A 82 -13.34 7.49 4.79
C LEU A 82 -12.44 6.75 5.79
N LEU A 83 -11.36 6.14 5.34
CA LEU A 83 -10.38 5.48 6.22
C LEU A 83 -9.77 6.47 7.22
N LYS A 84 -9.36 7.65 6.75
CA LYS A 84 -8.82 8.71 7.60
C LYS A 84 -9.79 9.12 8.71
N VAL A 85 -11.04 9.43 8.38
CA VAL A 85 -12.03 9.86 9.38
C VAL A 85 -12.44 8.75 10.35
N ASN A 86 -12.12 7.49 10.02
CA ASN A 86 -12.33 6.34 10.88
C ASN A 86 -11.07 5.86 11.60
N GLY A 87 -9.98 6.63 11.57
CA GLY A 87 -8.81 6.45 12.41
C GLY A 87 -7.56 5.91 11.71
N ALA A 88 -7.53 5.80 10.39
CA ALA A 88 -6.30 5.49 9.68
C ALA A 88 -5.32 6.67 9.75
N ASP A 89 -4.10 6.41 10.20
CA ASP A 89 -3.00 7.39 10.28
C ASP A 89 -2.29 7.54 8.93
N GLY A 90 -2.39 6.53 8.07
CA GLY A 90 -1.83 6.55 6.73
C GLY A 90 -2.46 5.52 5.79
N VAL A 91 -2.08 5.62 4.52
CA VAL A 91 -2.46 4.64 3.49
C VAL A 91 -1.25 4.20 2.69
N VAL A 92 -1.28 2.96 2.21
CA VAL A 92 -0.33 2.48 1.20
C VAL A 92 -1.06 2.32 -0.13
N LEU A 93 -0.57 3.01 -1.15
CA LEU A 93 -1.06 2.99 -2.52
C LEU A 93 0.02 2.37 -3.43
N PHE A 94 -0.07 1.13 -3.88
CA PHE A 94 -1.15 0.17 -3.73
C PHE A 94 -0.63 -1.23 -3.40
N ASN A 95 -1.56 -2.13 -3.01
CA ASN A 95 -1.32 -3.55 -3.12
C ASN A 95 -1.40 -3.98 -4.60
N ARG A 96 -0.56 -4.94 -4.99
CA ARG A 96 -0.61 -5.52 -6.33
C ARG A 96 -1.38 -6.83 -6.30
N PHE A 97 -2.47 -6.89 -7.08
CA PHE A 97 -3.26 -8.10 -7.23
C PHE A 97 -2.51 -9.16 -8.03
N TYR A 98 -2.79 -10.41 -7.73
CA TYR A 98 -2.46 -11.54 -8.58
C TYR A 98 -2.95 -11.27 -10.01
N GLN A 99 -2.08 -11.45 -10.96
CA GLN A 99 -2.41 -11.31 -12.38
C GLN A 99 -2.41 -12.70 -13.03
N PRO A 100 -3.59 -13.27 -13.30
CA PRO A 100 -3.68 -14.53 -14.00
C PRO A 100 -3.34 -14.36 -15.48
N ASP A 101 -2.85 -15.44 -16.10
CA ASP A 101 -2.70 -15.59 -17.53
C ASP A 101 -3.28 -16.94 -17.97
N ILE A 102 -3.43 -17.16 -19.25
CA ILE A 102 -3.96 -18.39 -19.81
C ILE A 102 -2.91 -19.03 -20.71
N ASP A 103 -2.46 -20.22 -20.33
CA ASP A 103 -1.68 -21.08 -21.24
C ASP A 103 -2.63 -21.69 -22.28
N ILE A 104 -2.57 -21.15 -23.47
CA ILE A 104 -3.44 -21.57 -24.59
C ILE A 104 -3.13 -22.99 -25.09
N ASN A 105 -1.92 -23.51 -24.87
CA ASN A 105 -1.54 -24.84 -25.30
C ASN A 105 -2.11 -25.91 -24.38
N ASN A 106 -2.10 -25.64 -23.07
CA ASN A 106 -2.61 -26.57 -22.06
C ASN A 106 -4.03 -26.19 -21.58
N MET A 107 -4.60 -25.09 -22.07
CA MET A 107 -5.93 -24.57 -21.67
C MET A 107 -6.08 -24.46 -20.15
N GLN A 108 -5.06 -23.91 -19.49
CA GLN A 108 -5.00 -23.77 -18.03
C GLN A 108 -4.70 -22.34 -17.62
N ILE A 109 -5.25 -21.94 -16.46
CA ILE A 109 -4.90 -20.68 -15.81
C ILE A 109 -3.50 -20.84 -15.20
N VAL A 110 -2.63 -19.92 -15.54
CA VAL A 110 -1.26 -19.84 -15.02
C VAL A 110 -1.03 -18.48 -14.37
N SER A 111 0.05 -18.34 -13.60
CA SER A 111 0.46 -17.05 -13.07
C SER A 111 1.04 -16.20 -14.19
N GLY A 112 0.54 -14.99 -14.34
CA GLY A 112 1.18 -13.95 -15.14
C GLY A 112 2.38 -13.34 -14.43
N ASN A 113 2.69 -12.08 -14.70
CA ASN A 113 3.82 -11.39 -14.08
C ASN A 113 3.62 -11.22 -12.56
N VAL A 114 4.41 -11.97 -11.78
CA VAL A 114 4.40 -11.88 -10.30
C VAL A 114 4.98 -10.54 -9.85
N PHE A 115 6.07 -10.09 -10.48
CA PHE A 115 6.72 -8.83 -10.15
C PHE A 115 6.09 -7.65 -10.88
N SER A 116 6.08 -6.50 -10.21
CA SER A 116 5.76 -5.24 -10.86
C SER A 116 6.86 -4.84 -11.84
N ASN A 117 6.53 -3.90 -12.71
CA ASN A 117 7.48 -3.25 -13.61
C ASN A 117 7.29 -1.72 -13.56
N HIS A 118 8.19 -0.96 -14.19
CA HIS A 118 8.13 0.51 -14.20
C HIS A 118 6.81 1.07 -14.73
N SER A 119 6.11 0.38 -15.63
CA SER A 119 4.82 0.87 -16.15
C SER A 119 3.71 0.85 -15.10
N ASP A 120 3.82 0.02 -14.07
CA ASP A 120 2.86 -0.02 -12.96
C ASP A 120 2.93 1.25 -12.10
N LEU A 121 4.07 1.98 -12.14
CA LEU A 121 4.30 3.19 -11.35
C LEU A 121 3.37 4.34 -11.72
N SER A 122 2.93 4.43 -12.97
CA SER A 122 2.12 5.56 -13.45
C SER A 122 0.79 5.70 -12.69
N ASP A 123 0.16 4.57 -12.34
CA ASP A 123 -1.05 4.56 -11.52
C ASP A 123 -0.72 4.99 -10.08
N THR A 124 0.37 4.49 -9.52
CA THR A 124 0.84 4.83 -8.17
C THR A 124 1.10 6.33 -8.04
N ILE A 125 1.83 6.94 -8.97
CA ILE A 125 2.11 8.39 -8.99
C ILE A 125 0.79 9.19 -9.10
N ARG A 126 -0.08 8.84 -10.05
CA ARG A 126 -1.35 9.53 -10.26
C ARG A 126 -2.17 9.60 -8.99
N TRP A 127 -2.38 8.46 -8.35
CA TRP A 127 -3.24 8.41 -7.17
C TRP A 127 -2.57 8.99 -5.93
N THR A 128 -1.25 8.85 -5.78
CA THR A 128 -0.48 9.54 -4.74
C THR A 128 -0.68 11.04 -4.84
N ALA A 129 -0.50 11.64 -6.03
CA ALA A 129 -0.67 13.07 -6.24
C ALA A 129 -2.12 13.54 -5.98
N ILE A 130 -3.11 12.78 -6.46
CA ILE A 130 -4.53 13.13 -6.25
C ILE A 130 -4.90 13.06 -4.77
N VAL A 131 -4.51 12.01 -4.07
CA VAL A 131 -4.83 11.82 -2.65
C VAL A 131 -4.09 12.85 -1.80
N SER A 132 -2.80 13.08 -2.04
CA SER A 132 -2.01 14.10 -1.35
C SER A 132 -2.63 15.49 -1.49
N GLY A 133 -3.04 15.87 -2.69
CA GLY A 133 -3.64 17.18 -2.95
C GLY A 133 -5.07 17.35 -2.41
N LYS A 134 -5.83 16.24 -2.26
CA LYS A 134 -7.23 16.31 -1.84
C LYS A 134 -7.47 16.02 -0.35
N ILE A 135 -6.58 15.27 0.29
CA ILE A 135 -6.77 14.79 1.66
C ILE A 135 -5.55 15.21 2.52
N PRO A 136 -5.49 16.46 2.93
CA PRO A 136 -4.38 16.96 3.74
C PRO A 136 -4.28 16.22 5.07
N GLY A 137 -3.06 15.97 5.52
CA GLY A 137 -2.79 15.39 6.85
C GLY A 137 -2.97 13.87 6.94
N ILE A 138 -3.04 13.15 5.80
CA ILE A 138 -2.85 11.70 5.78
C ILE A 138 -1.46 11.37 5.27
N SER A 139 -0.76 10.45 5.92
CA SER A 139 0.51 9.93 5.43
C SER A 139 0.27 8.95 4.29
N ILE A 140 1.05 9.07 3.20
CA ILE A 140 0.92 8.20 2.03
C ILE A 140 2.24 7.47 1.82
N ALA A 141 2.19 6.14 1.76
CA ALA A 141 3.29 5.34 1.25
C ALA A 141 2.96 4.88 -0.17
N SER A 142 3.80 5.23 -1.13
CA SER A 142 3.69 4.74 -2.50
C SER A 142 4.26 3.33 -2.62
N SER A 143 3.55 2.44 -3.27
CA SER A 143 3.94 1.04 -3.46
C SER A 143 3.47 0.53 -4.82
N THR A 144 4.20 -0.40 -5.40
CA THR A 144 3.99 -0.98 -6.74
C THR A 144 4.60 -0.13 -7.85
N GLY A 145 5.48 -0.74 -8.62
CA GLY A 145 6.16 -0.13 -9.77
C GLY A 145 7.45 0.62 -9.44
N VAL A 146 7.89 0.61 -8.19
CA VAL A 146 9.13 1.28 -7.75
C VAL A 146 10.30 0.31 -7.90
N HIS A 147 11.26 0.65 -8.78
CA HIS A 147 12.39 -0.22 -9.09
C HIS A 147 13.75 0.45 -8.94
N ASP A 148 13.82 1.77 -8.99
CA ASP A 148 15.06 2.54 -8.87
C ASP A 148 14.86 3.85 -8.10
N TRP A 149 15.92 4.64 -7.98
CA TRP A 149 15.91 5.91 -7.27
C TRP A 149 15.05 6.98 -7.95
N GLU A 150 14.96 6.98 -9.29
CA GLU A 150 14.12 7.93 -10.04
C GLU A 150 12.64 7.70 -9.73
N ASP A 151 12.23 6.44 -9.62
CA ASP A 151 10.86 6.07 -9.24
C ASP A 151 10.54 6.53 -7.82
N VAL A 152 11.50 6.42 -6.89
CA VAL A 152 11.36 6.93 -5.51
C VAL A 152 11.17 8.45 -5.53
N VAL A 153 12.01 9.18 -6.25
CA VAL A 153 11.90 10.64 -6.38
C VAL A 153 10.56 11.06 -6.95
N LYS A 154 10.08 10.40 -8.01
CA LYS A 154 8.76 10.66 -8.61
C LYS A 154 7.63 10.48 -7.58
N CYS A 155 7.69 9.43 -6.74
CA CYS A 155 6.71 9.21 -5.68
C CYS A 155 6.75 10.33 -4.62
N LEU A 156 7.94 10.73 -4.18
CA LEU A 156 8.10 11.81 -3.20
C LEU A 156 7.58 13.15 -3.74
N LEU A 157 7.91 13.49 -4.99
CA LEU A 157 7.40 14.69 -5.67
C LEU A 157 5.89 14.65 -5.86
N ALA A 158 5.29 13.47 -5.99
CA ALA A 158 3.84 13.29 -6.02
C ALA A 158 3.16 13.47 -4.64
N GLY A 159 3.94 13.61 -3.57
CA GLY A 159 3.44 13.82 -2.20
C GLY A 159 3.46 12.58 -1.31
N ALA A 160 4.20 11.54 -1.66
CA ALA A 160 4.40 10.40 -0.77
C ALA A 160 5.27 10.79 0.43
N SER A 161 4.90 10.31 1.61
CA SER A 161 5.69 10.41 2.85
C SER A 161 6.72 9.28 2.96
N ALA A 162 6.48 8.17 2.27
CA ALA A 162 7.34 6.99 2.23
C ALA A 162 7.14 6.23 0.91
N VAL A 163 8.11 5.38 0.58
CA VAL A 163 8.07 4.54 -0.62
C VAL A 163 8.40 3.10 -0.25
N GLN A 164 7.67 2.16 -0.82
CA GLN A 164 7.90 0.71 -0.63
C GLN A 164 8.43 0.09 -1.91
N MET A 165 9.51 -0.69 -1.77
CA MET A 165 10.09 -1.49 -2.83
C MET A 165 10.00 -2.97 -2.47
N CYS A 166 9.34 -3.76 -3.30
CA CYS A 166 9.25 -5.21 -3.11
C CYS A 166 9.91 -5.97 -4.27
N SER A 167 9.41 -5.80 -5.48
CA SER A 167 9.92 -6.52 -6.66
C SER A 167 11.40 -6.25 -6.93
N ALA A 168 11.85 -5.00 -6.77
CA ALA A 168 13.25 -4.64 -6.92
C ALA A 168 14.14 -5.32 -5.86
N VAL A 169 13.71 -5.34 -4.61
CA VAL A 169 14.45 -6.03 -3.52
C VAL A 169 14.50 -7.53 -3.77
N TYR A 170 13.41 -8.12 -4.24
CA TYR A 170 13.40 -9.56 -4.57
C TYR A 170 14.35 -9.91 -5.74
N THR A 171 14.45 -9.02 -6.73
CA THR A 171 15.26 -9.25 -7.93
C THR A 171 16.75 -8.94 -7.72
N HIS A 172 17.05 -7.89 -6.94
CA HIS A 172 18.40 -7.33 -6.82
C HIS A 172 19.03 -7.49 -5.43
N GLY A 173 18.29 -8.06 -4.46
CA GLY A 173 18.75 -8.16 -3.08
C GLY A 173 18.51 -6.87 -2.27
N ALA A 174 18.79 -6.94 -0.97
CA ALA A 174 18.53 -5.84 -0.05
C ALA A 174 19.45 -4.63 -0.26
N GLU A 175 20.60 -4.83 -0.87
CA GLU A 175 21.60 -3.81 -1.17
C GLU A 175 21.06 -2.70 -2.08
N ILE A 176 20.05 -3.00 -2.90
CA ILE A 176 19.37 -2.01 -3.75
C ILE A 176 18.84 -0.82 -2.93
N ILE A 177 18.41 -1.07 -1.68
CA ILE A 177 17.87 -0.01 -0.82
C ILE A 177 18.95 1.04 -0.53
N SER A 178 20.15 0.62 -0.14
CA SER A 178 21.26 1.54 0.13
C SER A 178 21.70 2.30 -1.12
N GLN A 179 21.75 1.63 -2.27
CA GLN A 179 22.07 2.27 -3.55
C GLN A 179 21.04 3.34 -3.92
N VAL A 180 19.75 3.02 -3.81
CA VAL A 180 18.66 3.96 -4.09
C VAL A 180 18.73 5.17 -3.15
N LEU A 181 18.96 4.96 -1.85
CA LEU A 181 19.08 6.06 -0.88
C LEU A 181 20.24 6.99 -1.21
N THR A 182 21.39 6.46 -1.58
CA THR A 182 22.54 7.27 -2.00
C THR A 182 22.20 8.11 -3.24
N CYS A 183 21.60 7.52 -4.26
CA CYS A 183 21.21 8.25 -5.47
C CYS A 183 20.14 9.33 -5.21
N VAL A 184 19.17 9.04 -4.33
CA VAL A 184 18.17 10.04 -3.92
C VAL A 184 18.81 11.20 -3.19
N GLU A 185 19.75 10.94 -2.28
CA GLU A 185 20.51 11.98 -1.57
C GLU A 185 21.34 12.85 -2.53
N GLU A 186 22.05 12.23 -3.47
CA GLU A 186 22.80 12.95 -4.51
C GLU A 186 21.88 13.84 -5.37
N TRP A 187 20.71 13.30 -5.78
CA TRP A 187 19.74 14.06 -6.53
C TRP A 187 19.19 15.24 -5.72
N MET A 188 18.88 15.06 -4.44
CA MET A 188 18.43 16.14 -3.56
C MET A 188 19.44 17.25 -3.46
N HIS A 189 20.74 16.93 -3.30
CA HIS A 189 21.81 17.92 -3.29
C HIS A 189 21.90 18.69 -4.60
N GLN A 190 21.84 18.01 -5.74
CA GLN A 190 21.88 18.65 -7.07
C GLN A 190 20.67 19.54 -7.34
N ALA A 191 19.49 19.14 -6.87
CA ALA A 191 18.23 19.85 -7.03
C ALA A 191 17.98 20.90 -5.93
N HIS A 192 18.95 21.12 -5.01
CA HIS A 192 18.87 22.08 -3.91
C HIS A 192 17.70 21.83 -2.94
N TYR A 193 17.24 20.58 -2.78
CA TYR A 193 16.39 20.18 -1.68
C TYR A 193 17.21 20.02 -0.39
N GLN A 194 16.66 20.54 0.72
CA GLN A 194 17.23 20.44 2.06
C GLN A 194 16.45 19.47 2.92
#